data_3933e96a6c88b4e0dcc5b8030de877a9
#
_entry.id   3933e96a6c88b4e0dcc5b8030de877a9
#
_cell.length_a   1.000
_cell.length_b   1.000
_cell.length_c   1.000
_cell.angle_alpha   90.00
_cell.angle_beta   90.00
_cell.angle_gamma   90.00
#
_symmetry.space_group_name_H-M   'P 1'
#
loop_
_entity.id
_entity.type
_entity.pdbx_description
1 polymer ?
#
loop_
_entity_poly.entity_id
_entity_poly.type
_entity_poly.pdbx_seq_one_letter_code
_entity_poly.pdbx_strand_id
1 'polypeptide(L)'
;IMSNADLIFAAKKMPVVVRSNNTVGLPGHFSSRLQPNDTRDEIPSIVAQVYEGLSYGAGDAVIGINPVTDTVENTKAMLNALWEIIERHQIPTQNCVLAHVTTQMEAIRQGANAGMIFQSIAGSEKGLREFGVTTGLLDEAYDLAQHYCQATGPNVMYFETGQGSAL
;
A
#
# COMPACT_ATOMS: atom_id res chain seq x y z
N ILE A 1 9.97 -26.66 -7.83
CA ILE A 1 10.84 -25.46 -7.89
C ILE A 1 10.85 -25.01 -9.34
N MET A 2 10.43 -23.76 -9.59
CA MET A 2 10.44 -23.16 -10.93
C MET A 2 11.80 -22.50 -11.20
N SER A 3 12.30 -22.64 -12.43
CA SER A 3 13.44 -21.84 -12.88
C SER A 3 13.02 -20.40 -13.16
N ASN A 4 13.99 -19.49 -13.32
CA ASN A 4 13.70 -18.10 -13.71
C ASN A 4 12.95 -18.03 -15.05
N ALA A 5 13.26 -18.92 -15.98
CA ALA A 5 12.56 -18.98 -17.28
C ALA A 5 11.09 -19.39 -17.11
N ASP A 6 10.80 -20.36 -16.24
CA ASP A 6 9.44 -20.77 -15.95
C ASP A 6 8.63 -19.64 -15.29
N LEU A 7 9.27 -18.90 -14.35
CA LEU A 7 8.64 -17.74 -13.69
C LEU A 7 8.32 -16.64 -14.70
N ILE A 8 9.25 -16.30 -15.60
CA ILE A 8 9.03 -15.32 -16.67
C ILE A 8 7.88 -15.78 -17.58
N PHE A 9 7.87 -17.08 -17.95
CA PHE A 9 6.84 -17.61 -18.81
C PHE A 9 5.47 -17.63 -18.17
N ALA A 10 5.39 -17.95 -16.88
CA ALA A 10 4.15 -17.88 -16.10
C ALA A 10 3.66 -16.42 -15.96
N ALA A 11 4.55 -15.50 -15.65
CA ALA A 11 4.22 -14.07 -15.50
C ALA A 11 3.67 -13.48 -16.81
N LYS A 12 4.21 -13.88 -17.97
CA LYS A 12 3.68 -13.46 -19.28
C LYS A 12 2.24 -13.89 -19.54
N LYS A 13 1.77 -14.95 -18.90
CA LYS A 13 0.40 -15.47 -19.05
C LYS A 13 -0.59 -14.82 -18.09
N MET A 14 -0.11 -14.05 -17.13
CA MET A 14 -0.94 -13.39 -16.12
C MET A 14 -0.86 -11.86 -16.30
N PRO A 15 -1.48 -11.31 -17.34
CA PRO A 15 -1.52 -9.87 -17.51
C PRO A 15 -2.35 -9.28 -16.36
N VAL A 16 -1.69 -8.52 -15.49
CA VAL A 16 -2.34 -7.84 -14.38
C VAL A 16 -2.32 -6.35 -14.67
N VAL A 17 -3.50 -5.78 -14.81
CA VAL A 17 -3.69 -4.32 -14.90
C VAL A 17 -4.46 -3.88 -13.68
N VAL A 18 -3.85 -3.05 -12.87
CA VAL A 18 -4.42 -2.49 -11.65
C VAL A 18 -4.92 -1.09 -11.93
N ARG A 19 -6.15 -0.80 -11.52
CA ARG A 19 -6.77 0.52 -11.63
C ARG A 19 -7.11 1.03 -10.23
N SER A 20 -6.43 2.10 -9.84
CA SER A 20 -6.68 2.86 -8.61
C SER A 20 -6.86 4.33 -8.99
N ASN A 21 -6.12 5.28 -8.43
CA ASN A 21 -6.07 6.65 -8.98
C ASN A 21 -5.23 6.74 -10.26
N ASN A 22 -4.47 5.70 -10.54
CA ASN A 22 -3.68 5.51 -11.75
C ASN A 22 -3.91 4.10 -12.32
N THR A 23 -3.24 3.79 -13.42
CA THR A 23 -3.24 2.45 -14.02
C THR A 23 -1.82 1.90 -14.01
N VAL A 24 -1.62 0.76 -13.34
CA VAL A 24 -0.34 0.07 -13.21
C VAL A 24 -0.39 -1.27 -13.96
N GLY A 25 0.71 -1.66 -14.60
CA GLY A 25 0.83 -2.94 -15.31
C GLY A 25 0.54 -2.86 -16.82
N LEU A 26 0.50 -1.67 -17.40
CA LEU A 26 0.39 -1.51 -18.85
C LEU A 26 1.68 -1.99 -19.54
N PRO A 27 1.59 -2.66 -20.71
CA PRO A 27 2.75 -3.13 -21.45
C PRO A 27 3.75 -2.00 -21.75
N GLY A 28 5.02 -2.24 -21.44
CA GLY A 28 6.10 -1.27 -21.68
C GLY A 28 6.20 -0.13 -20.68
N HIS A 29 5.39 -0.13 -19.63
CA HIS A 29 5.42 0.88 -18.57
C HIS A 29 5.89 0.25 -17.25
N PHE A 30 6.82 0.92 -16.58
CA PHE A 30 7.19 0.64 -15.20
C PHE A 30 6.56 1.69 -14.30
N SER A 31 6.11 1.24 -13.14
CA SER A 31 5.64 2.12 -12.08
C SER A 31 6.46 1.88 -10.83
N SER A 32 6.73 2.94 -10.09
CA SER A 32 7.55 2.91 -8.89
C SER A 32 6.74 3.21 -7.65
N ARG A 33 7.05 2.50 -6.56
CA ARG A 33 6.60 2.85 -5.23
C ARG A 33 7.60 3.83 -4.62
N LEU A 34 7.11 4.91 -4.04
CA LEU A 34 7.89 5.79 -3.18
C LEU A 34 7.66 5.40 -1.72
N GLN A 35 8.73 5.03 -1.03
CA GLN A 35 8.66 4.64 0.38
C GLN A 35 9.59 5.52 1.21
N PRO A 36 9.09 6.65 1.74
CA PRO A 36 9.82 7.40 2.74
C PRO A 36 9.91 6.59 4.04
N ASN A 37 10.99 6.73 4.77
CA ASN A 37 11.17 6.11 6.09
C ASN A 37 11.75 7.12 7.07
N ASP A 38 11.22 7.12 8.28
CA ASP A 38 11.76 7.90 9.37
C ASP A 38 11.77 7.06 10.65
N THR A 39 12.90 7.07 11.38
CA THR A 39 13.09 6.21 12.56
C THR A 39 12.30 6.66 13.79
N ARG A 40 11.63 7.82 13.72
CA ARG A 40 10.83 8.40 14.80
C ARG A 40 9.42 8.76 14.34
N ASP A 41 9.05 8.37 13.11
CA ASP A 41 7.78 8.72 12.51
C ASP A 41 7.50 10.24 12.43
N GLU A 42 8.57 11.03 12.24
CA GLU A 42 8.49 12.49 12.17
C GLU A 42 7.85 12.97 10.87
N ILE A 43 6.63 13.45 10.92
CA ILE A 43 5.87 13.88 9.74
C ILE A 43 6.61 14.90 8.87
N PRO A 44 7.28 15.96 9.39
CA PRO A 44 8.04 16.87 8.54
C PRO A 44 9.18 16.20 7.77
N SER A 45 9.87 15.23 8.39
CA SER A 45 10.92 14.45 7.74
C SER A 45 10.35 13.57 6.61
N ILE A 46 9.23 12.90 6.89
CA ILE A 46 8.51 12.08 5.91
C ILE A 46 8.09 12.91 4.69
N VAL A 47 7.48 14.08 4.95
CA VAL A 47 7.04 15.01 3.91
C VAL A 47 8.21 15.48 3.04
N ALA A 48 9.35 15.83 3.65
CA ALA A 48 10.55 16.22 2.90
C ALA A 48 11.05 15.11 1.97
N GLN A 49 11.10 13.86 2.47
CA GLN A 49 11.49 12.68 1.68
C GLN A 49 10.50 12.41 0.54
N VAL A 50 9.20 12.62 0.76
CA VAL A 50 8.18 12.48 -0.30
C VAL A 50 8.44 13.51 -1.41
N TYR A 51 8.66 14.77 -1.08
CA TYR A 51 8.97 15.80 -2.08
C TYR A 51 10.26 15.49 -2.84
N GLU A 52 11.29 15.02 -2.15
CA GLU A 52 12.54 14.60 -2.78
C GLU A 52 12.28 13.46 -3.76
N GLY A 53 11.60 12.38 -3.33
CA GLY A 53 11.29 11.23 -4.18
C GLY A 53 10.43 11.60 -5.40
N LEU A 54 9.44 12.45 -5.21
CA LEU A 54 8.61 12.97 -6.31
C LEU A 54 9.44 13.78 -7.32
N SER A 55 10.45 14.52 -6.86
CA SER A 55 11.34 15.28 -7.74
C SER A 55 12.17 14.38 -8.68
N TYR A 56 12.38 13.12 -8.30
CA TYR A 56 13.00 12.09 -9.13
C TYR A 56 12.01 11.31 -10.00
N GLY A 57 10.72 11.62 -9.92
CA GLY A 57 9.67 10.92 -10.66
C GLY A 57 9.27 9.57 -10.06
N ALA A 58 9.59 9.33 -8.77
CA ALA A 58 9.13 8.14 -8.06
C ALA A 58 7.75 8.35 -7.43
N GLY A 59 6.98 7.26 -7.22
CA GLY A 59 5.70 7.29 -6.50
C GLY A 59 4.46 7.23 -7.39
N ASP A 60 4.62 7.01 -8.67
CA ASP A 60 3.51 6.87 -9.61
C ASP A 60 2.65 5.62 -9.35
N ALA A 61 3.22 4.55 -8.77
CA ALA A 61 2.43 3.39 -8.36
C ALA A 61 1.71 3.65 -7.03
N VAL A 62 2.44 4.08 -6.01
CA VAL A 62 1.94 4.34 -4.66
C VAL A 62 2.99 5.11 -3.84
N ILE A 63 2.53 5.95 -2.94
CA ILE A 63 3.37 6.53 -1.87
C ILE A 63 3.01 5.81 -0.57
N GLY A 64 3.93 5.01 -0.03
CA GLY A 64 3.66 4.17 1.13
C GLY A 64 4.79 4.18 2.14
N ILE A 65 4.47 4.24 3.42
CA ILE A 65 5.44 4.29 4.52
C ILE A 65 5.29 3.10 5.47
N ASN A 66 6.43 2.60 5.96
CA ASN A 66 6.48 1.70 7.12
C ASN A 66 6.55 2.54 8.39
N PRO A 67 5.53 2.52 9.25
CA PRO A 67 5.61 3.18 10.54
C PRO A 67 6.54 2.40 11.49
N VAL A 68 7.23 3.12 12.36
CA VAL A 68 7.94 2.52 13.50
C VAL A 68 6.94 2.15 14.59
N THR A 69 5.91 2.98 14.76
CA THR A 69 4.87 2.81 15.76
C THR A 69 3.53 2.50 15.10
N ASP A 70 3.07 1.25 15.24
CA ASP A 70 1.78 0.79 14.72
C ASP A 70 0.64 1.16 15.68
N THR A 71 0.27 2.45 15.70
CA THR A 71 -0.91 2.96 16.42
C THR A 71 -1.86 3.63 15.44
N VAL A 72 -3.14 3.71 15.83
CA VAL A 72 -4.19 4.33 15.03
C VAL A 72 -3.90 5.81 14.78
N GLU A 73 -3.45 6.53 15.80
CA GLU A 73 -3.13 7.96 15.75
C GLU A 73 -1.98 8.22 14.77
N ASN A 74 -0.91 7.43 14.87
CA ASN A 74 0.27 7.58 14.02
C ASN A 74 -0.06 7.22 12.57
N THR A 75 -0.75 6.10 12.35
CA THR A 75 -1.23 5.68 11.03
C THR A 75 -2.11 6.75 10.38
N LYS A 76 -3.04 7.32 11.13
CA LYS A 76 -3.91 8.41 10.67
C LYS A 76 -3.12 9.66 10.31
N ALA A 77 -2.15 10.06 11.15
CA ALA A 77 -1.32 11.24 10.91
C ALA A 77 -0.51 11.08 9.61
N MET A 78 0.09 9.91 9.39
CA MET A 78 0.85 9.61 8.18
C MET A 78 -0.04 9.59 6.94
N LEU A 79 -1.17 8.88 6.98
CA LEU A 79 -2.10 8.82 5.85
C LEU A 79 -2.56 10.22 5.43
N ASN A 80 -2.93 11.06 6.40
CA ASN A 80 -3.38 12.42 6.12
C ASN A 80 -2.25 13.30 5.55
N ALA A 81 -1.03 13.20 6.08
CA ALA A 81 0.11 13.95 5.57
C ALA A 81 0.46 13.58 4.13
N LEU A 82 0.46 12.30 3.80
CA LEU A 82 0.69 11.82 2.43
C LEU A 82 -0.44 12.26 1.49
N TRP A 83 -1.69 12.15 1.97
CA TRP A 83 -2.84 12.53 1.17
C TRP A 83 -2.88 14.04 0.88
N GLU A 84 -2.50 14.88 1.85
CA GLU A 84 -2.42 16.34 1.65
C GLU A 84 -1.46 16.70 0.50
N ILE A 85 -0.33 15.99 0.36
CA ILE A 85 0.59 16.20 -0.76
C ILE A 85 -0.06 15.81 -2.08
N ILE A 86 -0.68 14.62 -2.13
CA ILE A 86 -1.36 14.10 -3.31
C ILE A 86 -2.45 15.06 -3.78
N GLU A 87 -3.30 15.49 -2.87
CA GLU A 87 -4.42 16.39 -3.16
C GLU A 87 -3.95 17.79 -3.58
N ARG A 88 -3.01 18.36 -2.82
CA ARG A 88 -2.45 19.70 -3.10
C ARG A 88 -1.84 19.82 -4.49
N HIS A 89 -1.15 18.79 -4.93
CA HIS A 89 -0.46 18.77 -6.22
C HIS A 89 -1.21 18.00 -7.30
N GLN A 90 -2.40 17.48 -7.00
CA GLN A 90 -3.23 16.69 -7.91
C GLN A 90 -2.44 15.55 -8.58
N ILE A 91 -1.64 14.84 -7.79
CA ILE A 91 -0.80 13.75 -8.27
C ILE A 91 -1.68 12.51 -8.52
N PRO A 92 -1.66 11.91 -9.70
CA PRO A 92 -2.46 10.72 -10.00
C PRO A 92 -1.82 9.46 -9.38
N THR A 93 -1.80 9.38 -8.06
CA THR A 93 -1.29 8.27 -7.26
C THR A 93 -2.17 8.06 -6.04
N GLN A 94 -1.85 7.07 -5.23
CA GLN A 94 -2.51 6.75 -3.97
C GLN A 94 -1.49 6.64 -2.84
N ASN A 95 -1.95 6.79 -1.61
CA ASN A 95 -1.15 6.56 -0.41
C ASN A 95 -1.56 5.26 0.30
N CYS A 96 -0.64 4.71 1.07
CA CYS A 96 -0.89 3.68 2.07
C CYS A 96 0.10 3.79 3.23
N VAL A 97 -0.22 3.16 4.36
CA VAL A 97 0.68 2.98 5.50
C VAL A 97 0.78 1.48 5.76
N LEU A 98 2.00 0.97 5.94
CA LEU A 98 2.27 -0.45 6.12
C LEU A 98 2.13 -0.85 7.60
N ALA A 99 1.04 -0.44 8.23
CA ALA A 99 0.59 -0.88 9.54
C ALA A 99 -0.23 -2.17 9.43
N HIS A 100 -0.53 -2.83 10.54
CA HIS A 100 -1.45 -3.96 10.52
C HIS A 100 -2.83 -3.55 9.98
N VAL A 101 -3.49 -4.43 9.26
CA VAL A 101 -4.78 -4.14 8.61
C VAL A 101 -5.83 -3.60 9.58
N THR A 102 -5.89 -4.14 10.80
CA THR A 102 -6.85 -3.68 11.84
C THR A 102 -6.59 -2.25 12.28
N THR A 103 -5.32 -1.85 12.42
CA THR A 103 -4.92 -0.47 12.76
C THR A 103 -5.34 0.48 11.65
N GLN A 104 -5.12 0.11 10.39
CA GLN A 104 -5.52 0.91 9.23
C GLN A 104 -7.04 1.05 9.13
N MET A 105 -7.78 -0.05 9.31
CA MET A 105 -9.25 -0.03 9.31
C MET A 105 -9.79 0.92 10.36
N GLU A 106 -9.23 0.92 11.57
CA GLU A 106 -9.66 1.81 12.63
C GLU A 106 -9.28 3.27 12.34
N ALA A 107 -8.08 3.52 11.82
CA ALA A 107 -7.68 4.86 11.38
C ALA A 107 -8.65 5.42 10.31
N ILE A 108 -9.07 4.60 9.35
CA ILE A 108 -10.02 4.98 8.29
C ILE A 108 -11.39 5.26 8.89
N ARG A 109 -11.89 4.43 9.82
CA ARG A 109 -13.17 4.68 10.54
C ARG A 109 -13.13 6.00 11.29
N GLN A 110 -11.96 6.41 11.76
CA GLN A 110 -11.74 7.71 12.40
C GLN A 110 -11.45 8.85 11.43
N GLY A 111 -11.63 8.64 10.12
CA GLY A 111 -11.52 9.67 9.09
C GLY A 111 -10.10 9.90 8.56
N ALA A 112 -9.25 8.88 8.56
CA ALA A 112 -7.99 8.95 7.83
C ALA A 112 -8.21 8.89 6.32
N ASN A 113 -7.47 9.71 5.57
CA ASN A 113 -7.53 9.75 4.11
C ASN A 113 -6.56 8.72 3.51
N ALA A 114 -7.00 7.48 3.43
CA ALA A 114 -6.25 6.40 2.80
C ALA A 114 -6.62 6.25 1.33
N GLY A 115 -5.63 6.11 0.44
CA GLY A 115 -5.85 5.74 -0.96
C GLY A 115 -6.15 4.27 -1.09
N MET A 116 -5.47 3.42 -0.32
CA MET A 116 -5.69 1.98 -0.25
C MET A 116 -5.27 1.42 1.11
N ILE A 117 -5.75 0.22 1.41
CA ILE A 117 -5.34 -0.54 2.61
C ILE A 117 -4.23 -1.51 2.22
N PHE A 118 -3.18 -1.54 3.03
CA PHE A 118 -2.06 -2.47 2.90
C PHE A 118 -2.23 -3.67 3.85
N GLN A 119 -1.77 -4.84 3.43
CA GLN A 119 -1.47 -5.95 4.33
C GLN A 119 -0.40 -6.90 3.73
N SER A 120 0.57 -7.27 4.54
CA SER A 120 1.45 -8.40 4.23
C SER A 120 0.67 -9.70 4.36
N ILE A 121 0.80 -10.56 3.35
CA ILE A 121 0.16 -11.87 3.34
C ILE A 121 1.19 -12.99 3.22
N ALA A 122 0.96 -14.09 3.93
CA ALA A 122 1.79 -15.27 3.85
C ALA A 122 1.32 -16.23 2.75
N GLY A 123 2.24 -17.07 2.25
CA GLY A 123 1.94 -18.07 1.23
C GLY A 123 1.15 -19.29 1.74
N SER A 124 0.89 -19.36 3.04
CA SER A 124 0.09 -20.43 3.67
C SER A 124 -0.92 -19.86 4.66
N GLU A 125 -2.03 -20.57 4.85
CA GLU A 125 -3.06 -20.19 5.83
C GLU A 125 -2.51 -20.13 7.26
N LYS A 126 -1.61 -21.04 7.59
CA LYS A 126 -0.95 -21.05 8.89
C LYS A 126 -0.13 -19.78 9.11
N GLY A 127 0.73 -19.43 8.15
CA GLY A 127 1.53 -18.20 8.23
C GLY A 127 0.67 -16.95 8.27
N LEU A 128 -0.44 -16.92 7.51
CA LEU A 128 -1.37 -15.80 7.53
C LEU A 128 -2.00 -15.61 8.93
N ARG A 129 -2.39 -16.71 9.58
CA ARG A 129 -2.91 -16.68 10.95
C ARG A 129 -1.86 -16.22 11.98
N GLU A 130 -0.59 -16.56 11.78
CA GLU A 130 0.51 -16.10 12.64
C GLU A 130 0.71 -14.59 12.56
N PHE A 131 0.34 -13.95 11.44
CA PHE A 131 0.26 -12.49 11.31
C PHE A 131 -1.02 -11.89 11.93
N GLY A 132 -1.88 -12.70 12.52
CA GLY A 132 -3.17 -12.23 13.03
C GLY A 132 -4.19 -11.91 11.93
N VAL A 133 -3.96 -12.41 10.71
CA VAL A 133 -4.77 -12.10 9.53
C VAL A 133 -5.54 -13.35 9.09
N THR A 134 -6.80 -13.18 8.74
CA THR A 134 -7.65 -14.20 8.13
C THR A 134 -8.24 -13.68 6.82
N THR A 135 -8.70 -14.58 5.97
CA THR A 135 -9.39 -14.20 4.73
C THR A 135 -10.63 -13.35 5.01
N GLY A 136 -11.41 -13.70 6.04
CA GLY A 136 -12.59 -12.91 6.44
C GLY A 136 -12.24 -11.50 6.90
N LEU A 137 -11.10 -11.31 7.60
CA LEU A 137 -10.61 -9.98 7.95
C LEU A 137 -10.19 -9.18 6.72
N LEU A 138 -9.60 -9.84 5.72
CA LEU A 138 -9.22 -9.19 4.46
C LEU A 138 -10.45 -8.80 3.63
N ASP A 139 -11.49 -9.62 3.65
CA ASP A 139 -12.78 -9.30 2.99
C ASP A 139 -13.43 -8.08 3.68
N GLU A 140 -13.45 -8.03 5.01
CA GLU A 140 -13.93 -6.87 5.76
C GLU A 140 -13.12 -5.60 5.43
N ALA A 141 -11.79 -5.72 5.35
CA ALA A 141 -10.92 -4.60 4.98
C ALA A 141 -11.18 -4.12 3.56
N TYR A 142 -11.41 -5.05 2.62
CA TYR A 142 -11.76 -4.71 1.25
C TYR A 142 -13.08 -3.94 1.17
N ASP A 143 -14.12 -4.43 1.85
CA ASP A 143 -15.42 -3.77 1.89
C ASP A 143 -15.32 -2.36 2.49
N LEU A 144 -14.56 -2.21 3.56
CA LEU A 144 -14.30 -0.90 4.17
C LEU A 144 -13.53 0.01 3.20
N ALA A 145 -12.50 -0.51 2.53
CA ALA A 145 -11.72 0.24 1.58
C ALA A 145 -12.54 0.72 0.38
N GLN A 146 -13.45 -0.12 -0.15
CA GLN A 146 -14.36 0.26 -1.23
C GLN A 146 -15.27 1.43 -0.88
N HIS A 147 -15.62 1.60 0.40
CA HIS A 147 -16.53 2.65 0.85
C HIS A 147 -15.83 3.94 1.27
N TYR A 148 -14.63 3.85 1.80
CA TYR A 148 -13.98 4.96 2.51
C TYR A 148 -12.61 5.37 1.94
N CYS A 149 -11.93 4.52 1.16
CA CYS A 149 -10.67 4.91 0.55
C CYS A 149 -10.87 5.91 -0.59
N GLN A 150 -9.86 6.75 -0.77
CA GLN A 150 -9.86 7.85 -1.74
C GLN A 150 -9.55 7.41 -3.18
N ALA A 151 -9.19 6.15 -3.38
CA ALA A 151 -8.96 5.61 -4.73
C ALA A 151 -10.25 5.61 -5.54
N THR A 152 -10.17 6.08 -6.77
CA THR A 152 -11.31 6.18 -7.70
C THR A 152 -11.56 4.90 -8.50
N GLY A 153 -10.56 4.02 -8.58
CA GLY A 153 -10.65 2.73 -9.25
C GLY A 153 -11.03 1.59 -8.29
N PRO A 154 -11.32 0.39 -8.82
CA PRO A 154 -11.77 -0.75 -8.03
C PRO A 154 -10.68 -1.40 -7.18
N ASN A 155 -9.41 -1.11 -7.44
CA ASN A 155 -8.30 -1.73 -6.73
C ASN A 155 -7.88 -0.85 -5.55
N VAL A 156 -8.36 -1.21 -4.37
CA VAL A 156 -8.21 -0.45 -3.11
C VAL A 156 -7.40 -1.21 -2.05
N MET A 157 -6.89 -2.39 -2.40
CA MET A 157 -6.02 -3.18 -1.53
C MET A 157 -4.64 -3.31 -2.14
N TYR A 158 -3.62 -3.23 -1.28
CA TYR A 158 -2.23 -3.48 -1.62
C TYR A 158 -1.71 -4.66 -0.78
N PHE A 159 -1.41 -5.77 -1.44
CA PHE A 159 -0.83 -6.94 -0.79
C PHE A 159 0.65 -7.07 -1.11
N GLU A 160 1.43 -7.36 -0.11
CA GLU A 160 2.84 -7.68 -0.24
C GLU A 160 3.09 -9.11 0.23
N THR A 161 3.81 -9.89 -0.59
CA THR A 161 4.17 -11.27 -0.33
C THR A 161 5.67 -11.43 -0.28
N GLY A 162 6.16 -12.55 0.28
CA GLY A 162 7.58 -12.93 0.26
C GLY A 162 8.31 -12.71 1.57
N GLN A 163 7.95 -11.73 2.36
CA GLN A 163 8.48 -11.61 3.72
C GLN A 163 7.69 -12.53 4.65
N GLY A 164 8.39 -13.42 5.34
CA GLY A 164 7.77 -14.39 6.25
C GLY A 164 6.98 -15.52 5.57
N SER A 165 6.89 -15.55 4.24
CA SER A 165 6.23 -16.64 3.51
C SER A 165 7.04 -17.95 3.51
N ALA A 166 8.23 -17.92 4.05
CA ALA A 166 9.11 -19.10 4.21
C ALA A 166 9.03 -19.74 5.60
N LEU A 167 8.13 -19.30 6.47
CA LEU A 167 7.90 -19.86 7.82
C LEU A 167 6.91 -21.01 7.79
#